data_602feea75a7660e353f35261d8c88b75
#
_entry.id   602feea75a7660e353f35261d8c88b75
#
_cell.length_a   1.000
_cell.length_b   1.000
_cell.length_c   1.000
_cell.angle_alpha   90.00
_cell.angle_beta   90.00
_cell.angle_gamma   90.00
#
_symmetry.space_group_name_H-M   'P 1'
#
loop_
_entity.id
_entity.type
_entity.pdbx_description
1 polymer ?
#
loop_
_entity_poly.entity_id
_entity_poly.type
_entity_poly.pdbx_seq_one_letter_code
_entity_poly.pdbx_strand_id
1 'polypeptide(L)'
;DVVLKGANALDFSSGRAAVYIGHPAGGTILSALQAVVGRRTRLIIPVGLEKMVPGDLDEIALKLNSPDAEGPRMLPIPGEVFTEVDAIRLLTGAEAHPVAAGGVCGAEGSVYLLVEGEGAEKIIGAVESEPPYAESFFRDR
;
A
#
# COMPACT_ATOMS: atom_id res chain seq x y z
N ASP A 1 -8.48 -11.31 -16.54
CA ASP A 1 -8.80 -9.96 -16.06
C ASP A 1 -8.13 -9.72 -14.71
N VAL A 2 -7.74 -8.48 -14.44
CA VAL A 2 -7.08 -8.04 -13.20
C VAL A 2 -7.76 -6.77 -12.71
N VAL A 3 -7.98 -6.67 -11.41
CA VAL A 3 -8.38 -5.46 -10.70
C VAL A 3 -7.20 -4.96 -9.88
N LEU A 4 -6.86 -3.69 -10.01
CA LEU A 4 -5.91 -2.99 -9.14
C LEU A 4 -6.71 -2.15 -8.14
N LYS A 5 -6.45 -2.34 -6.84
CA LYS A 5 -7.11 -1.58 -5.79
C LYS A 5 -6.16 -1.25 -4.66
N GLY A 6 -5.87 0.04 -4.50
CA GLY A 6 -5.06 0.50 -3.37
C GLY A 6 -5.71 0.24 -2.01
N ALA A 7 -4.91 0.27 -0.97
CA ALA A 7 -5.31 0.09 0.42
C ALA A 7 -4.88 1.28 1.30
N ASN A 8 -5.37 1.32 2.54
CA ASN A 8 -5.10 2.37 3.52
C ASN A 8 -4.33 1.86 4.74
N ALA A 9 -4.30 0.56 4.94
CA ALA A 9 -3.53 -0.09 6.00
C ALA A 9 -2.85 -1.34 5.45
N LEU A 10 -1.65 -1.59 5.94
CA LEU A 10 -0.81 -2.73 5.58
C LEU A 10 -0.30 -3.42 6.85
N ASP A 11 -0.59 -4.69 7.00
CA ASP A 11 0.19 -5.58 7.86
C ASP A 11 1.25 -6.25 6.97
N PHE A 12 2.44 -5.68 6.99
CA PHE A 12 3.54 -6.14 6.15
C PHE A 12 4.01 -7.54 6.55
N SER A 13 3.93 -7.88 7.83
CA SER A 13 4.39 -9.16 8.36
C SER A 13 3.54 -10.35 7.88
N SER A 14 2.25 -10.15 7.76
CA SER A 14 1.31 -11.16 7.28
C SER A 14 0.98 -11.04 5.78
N GLY A 15 1.48 -10.00 5.10
CA GLY A 15 1.17 -9.72 3.70
C GLY A 15 -0.31 -9.38 3.48
N ARG A 16 -0.96 -8.71 4.42
CA ARG A 16 -2.38 -8.35 4.38
C ARG A 16 -2.59 -6.86 4.30
N ALA A 17 -3.65 -6.46 3.63
CA ALA A 17 -4.03 -5.06 3.50
C ALA A 17 -5.51 -4.82 3.75
N ALA A 18 -5.85 -3.59 4.16
CA ALA A 18 -7.23 -3.21 4.43
C ALA A 18 -7.57 -1.84 3.81
N VAL A 19 -8.83 -1.68 3.45
CA VAL A 19 -9.39 -0.43 2.93
C VAL A 19 -10.16 0.27 4.03
N TYR A 20 -9.94 1.57 4.18
CA TYR A 20 -10.67 2.44 5.08
C TYR A 20 -11.90 3.01 4.35
N ILE A 21 -13.10 2.77 4.88
CA ILE A 21 -14.35 2.98 4.16
C ILE A 21 -15.18 4.08 4.81
N GLY A 22 -15.32 5.22 4.13
CA GLY A 22 -16.19 6.31 4.55
C GLY A 22 -17.61 6.21 4.01
N HIS A 23 -17.80 5.65 2.81
CA HIS A 23 -19.12 5.61 2.15
C HIS A 23 -20.01 4.51 2.73
N PRO A 24 -21.32 4.79 3.05
CA PRO A 24 -22.22 3.82 3.67
C PRO A 24 -22.51 2.59 2.81
N ALA A 25 -22.39 2.68 1.48
CA ALA A 25 -22.52 1.53 0.58
C ALA A 25 -21.19 0.77 0.36
N GLY A 26 -20.16 0.99 1.21
CA GLY A 26 -18.90 0.25 1.15
C GLY A 26 -17.89 0.70 0.09
N GLY A 27 -18.25 1.71 -0.72
CA GLY A 27 -17.34 2.31 -1.72
C GLY A 27 -16.94 1.37 -2.86
N THR A 28 -15.89 1.73 -3.57
CA THR A 28 -15.43 1.01 -4.77
C THR A 28 -14.90 -0.40 -4.49
N ILE A 29 -14.51 -0.69 -3.25
CA ILE A 29 -14.00 -2.04 -2.93
C ILE A 29 -15.10 -3.10 -3.03
N LEU A 30 -16.34 -2.82 -2.63
CA LEU A 30 -17.42 -3.80 -2.74
C LEU A 30 -17.74 -4.13 -4.20
N SER A 31 -17.70 -3.13 -5.10
CA SER A 31 -17.85 -3.38 -6.53
C SER A 31 -16.71 -4.24 -7.10
N ALA A 32 -15.47 -4.00 -6.64
CA ALA A 32 -14.32 -4.81 -7.03
C ALA A 32 -14.47 -6.27 -6.56
N LEU A 33 -14.91 -6.48 -5.31
CA LEU A 33 -15.10 -7.81 -4.73
C LEU A 33 -16.18 -8.63 -5.48
N GLN A 34 -17.19 -8.01 -6.06
CA GLN A 34 -18.15 -8.71 -6.92
C GLN A 34 -17.46 -9.37 -8.13
N ALA A 35 -16.49 -8.70 -8.74
CA ALA A 35 -15.72 -9.29 -9.84
C ALA A 35 -14.73 -10.35 -9.35
N VAL A 36 -14.07 -10.09 -8.23
CA VAL A 36 -13.09 -11.01 -7.62
C VAL A 36 -13.76 -12.33 -7.22
N VAL A 37 -14.83 -12.26 -6.45
CA VAL A 37 -15.53 -13.44 -5.93
C VAL A 37 -16.43 -14.08 -6.98
N GLY A 38 -17.20 -13.28 -7.71
CA GLY A 38 -18.19 -13.78 -8.67
C GLY A 38 -17.59 -14.25 -9.99
N ARG A 39 -16.46 -13.68 -10.43
CA ARG A 39 -15.84 -13.97 -11.74
C ARG A 39 -14.43 -14.50 -11.65
N ARG A 40 -13.88 -14.69 -10.43
CA ARG A 40 -12.50 -15.12 -10.19
C ARG A 40 -11.47 -14.16 -10.80
N THR A 41 -11.78 -12.87 -10.82
CA THR A 41 -10.86 -11.84 -11.29
C THR A 41 -9.72 -11.69 -10.27
N ARG A 42 -8.49 -11.67 -10.74
CA ARG A 42 -7.31 -11.47 -9.88
C ARG A 42 -7.35 -10.07 -9.27
N LEU A 43 -7.14 -9.97 -7.96
CA LEU A 43 -7.02 -8.69 -7.25
C LEU A 43 -5.57 -8.49 -6.81
N ILE A 44 -4.95 -7.45 -7.33
CA ILE A 44 -3.64 -6.97 -6.88
C ILE A 44 -3.85 -5.69 -6.08
N ILE A 45 -3.19 -5.60 -4.93
CA ILE A 45 -3.31 -4.50 -3.97
C ILE A 45 -1.98 -3.75 -3.90
N PRO A 46 -1.74 -2.78 -4.80
CA PRO A 46 -0.59 -1.90 -4.65
C PRO A 46 -0.78 -1.03 -3.40
N VAL A 47 0.15 -1.13 -2.46
CA VAL A 47 0.10 -0.40 -1.20
C VAL A 47 1.51 -0.03 -0.74
N GLY A 48 1.72 1.25 -0.44
CA GLY A 48 3.00 1.74 0.03
C GLY A 48 3.28 1.36 1.49
N LEU A 49 4.55 1.17 1.78
CA LEU A 49 5.04 0.79 3.11
C LEU A 49 4.77 1.86 4.17
N GLU A 50 4.54 3.12 3.77
CA GLU A 50 4.12 4.19 4.67
C GLU A 50 2.76 3.93 5.33
N LYS A 51 2.01 2.96 4.82
CA LYS A 51 0.70 2.54 5.36
C LYS A 51 0.78 1.36 6.32
N MET A 52 1.99 0.97 6.71
CA MET A 52 2.15 -0.06 7.74
C MET A 52 1.48 0.38 9.04
N VAL A 53 0.68 -0.52 9.60
CA VAL A 53 0.07 -0.35 10.92
C VAL A 53 0.45 -1.51 11.82
N PRO A 54 0.72 -1.26 13.10
CA PRO A 54 0.93 -2.34 14.05
C PRO A 54 -0.40 -3.02 14.40
N GLY A 55 -0.41 -4.32 14.47
CA GLY A 55 -1.54 -5.12 14.91
C GLY A 55 -2.29 -5.83 13.79
N ASP A 56 -3.19 -6.70 14.21
CA ASP A 56 -4.02 -7.52 13.33
C ASP A 56 -5.13 -6.68 12.69
N LEU A 57 -5.21 -6.70 11.36
CA LEU A 57 -6.19 -5.91 10.61
C LEU A 57 -7.63 -6.38 10.83
N ASP A 58 -7.87 -7.65 11.16
CA ASP A 58 -9.22 -8.14 11.48
C ASP A 58 -9.67 -7.64 12.85
N GLU A 59 -8.78 -7.61 13.84
CA GLU A 59 -9.09 -7.03 15.15
C GLU A 59 -9.37 -5.53 15.06
N ILE A 60 -8.59 -4.80 14.27
CA ILE A 60 -8.81 -3.38 14.00
C ILE A 60 -10.17 -3.18 13.32
N ALA A 61 -10.45 -3.99 12.29
CA ALA A 61 -11.72 -3.91 11.57
C ALA A 61 -12.93 -4.22 12.46
N LEU A 62 -12.84 -5.21 13.34
CA LEU A 62 -13.91 -5.53 14.31
C LEU A 62 -14.23 -4.34 15.20
N LYS A 63 -13.21 -3.59 15.65
CA LYS A 63 -13.41 -2.39 16.48
C LYS A 63 -14.06 -1.26 15.69
N LEU A 64 -13.56 -0.97 14.48
CA LEU A 64 -14.06 0.11 13.64
C LEU A 64 -15.46 -0.17 13.07
N ASN A 65 -15.84 -1.44 12.92
CA ASN A 65 -17.12 -1.86 12.38
C ASN A 65 -18.16 -2.17 13.45
N SER A 66 -17.84 -1.98 14.73
CA SER A 66 -18.81 -2.15 15.83
C SER A 66 -20.05 -1.29 15.57
N PRO A 67 -21.28 -1.80 15.88
CA PRO A 67 -22.51 -1.01 15.72
C PRO A 67 -22.51 0.34 16.46
N ASP A 68 -21.77 0.41 17.56
CA ASP A 68 -21.66 1.61 18.39
C ASP A 68 -20.46 2.51 18.02
N ALA A 69 -19.64 2.10 17.03
CA ALA A 69 -18.52 2.89 16.58
C ALA A 69 -18.95 4.03 15.65
N GLU A 70 -18.31 5.16 15.82
CA GLU A 70 -18.48 6.32 14.94
C GLU A 70 -17.33 6.43 13.95
N GLY A 71 -17.57 7.11 12.81
CA GLY A 71 -16.56 7.37 11.80
C GLY A 71 -16.48 6.30 10.71
N PRO A 72 -15.37 6.27 9.97
CA PRO A 72 -15.16 5.31 8.90
C PRO A 72 -14.97 3.87 9.40
N ARG A 73 -15.26 2.95 8.52
CA ARG A 73 -15.14 1.50 8.73
C ARG A 73 -13.91 0.95 8.05
N MET A 74 -13.57 -0.30 8.32
CA MET A 74 -12.42 -0.96 7.69
C MET A 74 -12.83 -2.32 7.15
N LEU A 75 -12.29 -2.66 5.99
CA LEU A 75 -12.43 -3.98 5.39
C LEU A 75 -11.04 -4.53 5.03
N PRO A 76 -10.55 -5.55 5.74
CA PRO A 76 -9.45 -6.37 5.25
C PRO A 76 -9.86 -7.04 3.94
N ILE A 77 -9.01 -6.95 2.91
CA ILE A 77 -9.38 -7.39 1.58
C ILE A 77 -8.55 -8.60 1.14
N PRO A 78 -9.18 -9.63 0.54
CA PRO A 78 -8.46 -10.76 -0.02
C PRO A 78 -7.87 -10.38 -1.36
N GLY A 79 -6.55 -10.37 -1.46
CA GLY A 79 -5.85 -10.06 -2.71
C GLY A 79 -4.36 -10.19 -2.54
N GLU A 80 -3.65 -10.06 -3.64
CA GLU A 80 -2.20 -10.10 -3.68
C GLU A 80 -1.64 -8.72 -3.35
N VAL A 81 -1.05 -8.58 -2.17
CA VAL A 81 -0.38 -7.35 -1.74
C VAL A 81 0.89 -7.17 -2.57
N PHE A 82 1.09 -5.95 -3.05
CA PHE A 82 2.25 -5.55 -3.85
C PHE A 82 2.81 -4.24 -3.31
N THR A 83 4.02 -4.28 -2.79
CA THR A 83 4.71 -3.17 -2.13
C THR A 83 5.93 -2.71 -2.92
N GLU A 84 6.64 -1.69 -2.43
CA GLU A 84 7.94 -1.25 -2.96
C GLU A 84 8.97 -2.39 -2.92
N VAL A 85 8.92 -3.25 -1.91
CA VAL A 85 9.80 -4.43 -1.81
C VAL A 85 9.59 -5.40 -2.97
N ASP A 86 8.31 -5.66 -3.30
CA ASP A 86 7.95 -6.52 -4.42
C ASP A 86 8.34 -5.90 -5.76
N ALA A 87 8.16 -4.59 -5.88
CA ALA A 87 8.54 -3.84 -7.08
C ALA A 87 10.06 -3.88 -7.31
N ILE A 88 10.85 -3.65 -6.28
CA ILE A 88 12.32 -3.71 -6.34
C ILE A 88 12.76 -5.11 -6.80
N ARG A 89 12.25 -6.15 -6.15
CA ARG A 89 12.56 -7.54 -6.52
C ARG A 89 12.19 -7.84 -7.96
N LEU A 90 10.99 -7.44 -8.38
CA LEU A 90 10.48 -7.71 -9.74
C LEU A 90 11.30 -7.00 -10.83
N LEU A 91 11.70 -5.75 -10.58
CA LEU A 91 12.36 -4.92 -11.59
C LEU A 91 13.88 -5.15 -11.67
N THR A 92 14.50 -5.51 -10.56
CA THR A 92 15.96 -5.56 -10.48
C THR A 92 16.54 -6.89 -10.03
N GLY A 93 15.73 -7.74 -9.42
CA GLY A 93 16.19 -8.96 -8.76
C GLY A 93 16.86 -8.73 -7.39
N ALA A 94 17.01 -7.47 -6.96
CA ALA A 94 17.56 -7.15 -5.64
C ALA A 94 16.55 -7.45 -4.52
N GLU A 95 17.07 -7.64 -3.31
CA GLU A 95 16.26 -7.74 -2.10
C GLU A 95 16.17 -6.40 -1.39
N ALA A 96 15.03 -6.09 -0.81
CA ALA A 96 14.80 -4.85 -0.08
C ALA A 96 14.16 -5.11 1.27
N HIS A 97 14.61 -4.37 2.29
CA HIS A 97 14.13 -4.51 3.67
C HIS A 97 13.78 -3.14 4.24
N PRO A 98 12.58 -2.92 4.77
CA PRO A 98 12.25 -1.71 5.52
C PRO A 98 13.08 -1.65 6.80
N VAL A 99 13.83 -0.55 7.00
CA VAL A 99 14.77 -0.41 8.13
C VAL A 99 14.48 0.78 9.01
N ALA A 100 13.80 1.81 8.50
CA ALA A 100 13.43 3.00 9.25
C ALA A 100 12.25 3.70 8.59
N ALA A 101 11.63 4.61 9.31
CA ALA A 101 10.58 5.48 8.78
C ALA A 101 10.68 6.88 9.40
N GLY A 102 10.11 7.87 8.70
CA GLY A 102 10.11 9.27 9.09
C GLY A 102 11.04 10.11 8.23
N GLY A 103 10.98 11.42 8.41
CA GLY A 103 11.75 12.39 7.68
C GLY A 103 11.43 13.79 8.12
N VAL A 104 11.97 14.79 7.42
CA VAL A 104 11.74 16.21 7.69
C VAL A 104 11.44 16.96 6.39
N CYS A 105 10.86 18.15 6.50
CA CYS A 105 10.66 19.06 5.37
C CYS A 105 9.84 18.45 4.22
N GLY A 106 8.73 17.78 4.54
CA GLY A 106 7.83 17.14 3.56
C GLY A 106 8.05 15.63 3.38
N ALA A 107 9.06 15.06 4.02
CA ALA A 107 9.37 13.64 3.98
C ALA A 107 8.91 12.87 5.22
N GLU A 108 7.95 13.41 6.00
CA GLU A 108 7.52 12.84 7.28
C GLU A 108 6.91 11.44 7.14
N GLY A 109 6.35 11.11 5.97
CA GLY A 109 5.81 9.78 5.64
C GLY A 109 6.80 8.83 4.97
N SER A 110 8.08 9.18 4.90
CA SER A 110 9.08 8.36 4.21
C SER A 110 9.36 7.04 4.91
N VAL A 111 9.66 6.02 4.12
CA VAL A 111 10.18 4.73 4.58
C VAL A 111 11.57 4.52 3.97
N TYR A 112 12.52 4.12 4.78
CA TYR A 112 13.88 3.83 4.33
C TYR A 112 14.03 2.34 4.07
N LEU A 113 14.60 2.01 2.92
CA LEU A 113 14.85 0.64 2.49
C LEU A 113 16.35 0.36 2.42
N LEU A 114 16.79 -0.72 3.03
CA LEU A 114 18.07 -1.34 2.72
C LEU A 114 17.88 -2.22 1.49
N VAL A 115 18.65 -1.98 0.44
CA VAL A 115 18.60 -2.77 -0.81
C VAL A 115 19.92 -3.49 -1.01
N GLU A 116 19.87 -4.80 -1.20
CA GLU A 116 21.03 -5.67 -1.29
C GLU A 116 20.99 -6.57 -2.52
N GLY A 117 22.15 -7.03 -2.97
CA GLY A 117 22.29 -7.99 -4.06
C GLY A 117 22.59 -7.37 -5.43
N GLU A 118 22.74 -8.23 -6.43
CA GLU A 118 22.95 -7.83 -7.82
C GLU A 118 21.72 -7.05 -8.32
N GLY A 119 21.93 -5.85 -8.81
CA GLY A 119 20.83 -4.99 -9.30
C GLY A 119 20.42 -3.88 -8.34
N ALA A 120 20.97 -3.81 -7.11
CA ALA A 120 20.73 -2.69 -6.20
C ALA A 120 21.09 -1.33 -6.84
N GLU A 121 22.17 -1.27 -7.62
CA GLU A 121 22.60 -0.06 -8.34
C GLU A 121 21.55 0.43 -9.37
N LYS A 122 20.73 -0.47 -9.91
CA LYS A 122 19.67 -0.09 -10.86
C LYS A 122 18.57 0.74 -10.22
N ILE A 123 18.34 0.55 -8.91
CA ILE A 123 17.34 1.33 -8.16
C ILE A 123 17.77 2.78 -8.04
N ILE A 124 19.04 3.04 -7.75
CA ILE A 124 19.58 4.39 -7.63
C ILE A 124 19.36 5.15 -8.93
N GLY A 125 19.73 4.56 -10.07
CA GLY A 125 19.52 5.18 -11.38
C GLY A 125 18.05 5.40 -11.72
N ALA A 126 17.15 4.51 -11.33
CA ALA A 126 15.72 4.68 -11.56
C ALA A 126 15.13 5.82 -10.72
N VAL A 127 15.51 5.94 -9.45
CA VAL A 127 15.05 7.02 -8.56
C VAL A 127 15.62 8.38 -8.97
N GLU A 128 16.88 8.44 -9.37
CA GLU A 128 17.53 9.68 -9.83
C GLU A 128 16.99 10.18 -11.18
N SER A 129 16.47 9.30 -12.04
CA SER A 129 15.92 9.66 -13.34
C SER A 129 14.51 10.27 -13.27
N GLU A 130 13.78 10.05 -12.19
CA GLU A 130 12.46 10.63 -11.98
C GLU A 130 12.60 11.96 -11.23
N PRO A 131 12.07 13.08 -11.77
CA PRO A 131 12.05 14.33 -11.03
C PRO A 131 11.25 14.16 -9.75
N PRO A 132 11.74 14.67 -8.60
CA PRO A 132 11.00 14.57 -7.35
C PRO A 132 9.60 15.17 -7.54
N TYR A 133 8.58 14.43 -7.13
CA TYR A 133 7.16 14.81 -7.25
C TYR A 133 6.86 16.24 -6.76
N ALA A 134 7.69 16.77 -5.88
CA ALA A 134 7.59 18.14 -5.36
C ALA A 134 7.81 19.23 -6.42
N GLU A 135 8.61 19.01 -7.46
CA GLU A 135 8.85 20.04 -8.48
C GLU A 135 7.66 20.27 -9.43
N SER A 136 6.83 19.25 -9.65
CA SER A 136 5.65 19.37 -10.51
C SER A 136 4.49 20.11 -9.83
N PHE A 137 4.40 20.06 -8.48
CA PHE A 137 3.31 20.69 -7.73
C PHE A 137 3.50 22.21 -7.51
N PHE A 138 4.71 22.73 -7.62
CA PHE A 138 5.04 24.13 -7.33
C PHE A 138 5.31 25.00 -8.58
N ARG A 139 5.28 24.43 -9.78
CA ARG A 139 5.56 25.18 -11.03
C ARG A 139 4.38 25.99 -11.57
N ASP A 140 3.15 25.75 -11.08
CA ASP A 140 1.94 26.39 -11.60
C ASP A 140 1.22 27.29 -10.56
N ARG A 141 1.98 27.98 -9.70
CA ARG A 141 1.42 29.05 -8.84
C ARG A 141 2.19 30.34 -8.96
#